data_fa9e413b6a2dfa92f003fdc20bbba846
#
_entry.id   fa9e413b6a2dfa92f003fdc20bbba846
#
_cell.length_a   1.000
_cell.length_b   1.000
_cell.length_c   1.000
_cell.angle_alpha   90.00
_cell.angle_beta   90.00
_cell.angle_gamma   90.00
#
_symmetry.space_group_name_H-M   'P 1'
#
loop_
_entity.id
_entity.type
_entity.pdbx_description
1 polymer ?
#
loop_
_entity_poly.entity_id
_entity_poly.type
_entity_poly.pdbx_seq_one_letter_code
_entity_poly.pdbx_strand_id
1 'polypeptide(L)'
;MTYWKKISLLIVFTLIFSMIAMFHESRLGKWIDNEVYNLIYASESFISTAIFFGATQIGEVWAMIALSLVMVALLMLYRYKIEALFFALTMLLSGVSNPILKNIFDRERPTLLRLIDISGFSFPSGHAMGSTAFFGSVIY
;
A
#
# COMPACT_ATOMS: atom_id res chain seq x y z
N MET A 1 20.46 -12.06 7.07
CA MET A 1 20.95 -11.01 6.14
C MET A 1 21.91 -10.08 6.88
N THR A 2 23.08 -9.75 6.29
CA THR A 2 24.11 -8.91 6.93
C THR A 2 23.57 -7.49 7.13
N TYR A 3 23.95 -6.79 8.21
CA TYR A 3 23.54 -5.43 8.54
C TYR A 3 23.68 -4.46 7.34
N TRP A 4 24.82 -4.52 6.64
CA TRP A 4 25.07 -3.70 5.43
C TRP A 4 24.09 -3.94 4.30
N LYS A 5 23.64 -5.19 4.09
CA LYS A 5 22.62 -5.50 3.08
C LYS A 5 21.26 -4.89 3.43
N LYS A 6 20.90 -4.86 4.72
CA LYS A 6 19.65 -4.21 5.17
C LYS A 6 19.68 -2.70 4.90
N ILE A 7 20.80 -2.05 5.22
CA ILE A 7 20.99 -0.60 4.96
C ILE A 7 20.95 -0.31 3.46
N SER A 8 21.66 -1.09 2.64
CA SER A 8 21.66 -0.90 1.18
C SER A 8 20.25 -1.03 0.61
N LEU A 9 19.48 -2.01 1.04
CA LEU A 9 18.08 -2.16 0.62
C LEU A 9 17.22 -0.97 1.03
N LEU A 10 17.36 -0.49 2.27
CA LEU A 10 16.63 0.68 2.75
C LEU A 10 16.95 1.91 1.88
N ILE A 11 18.23 2.16 1.59
CA ILE A 11 18.66 3.25 0.72
C ILE A 11 18.05 3.12 -0.67
N VAL A 12 18.14 1.93 -1.29
CA VAL A 12 17.60 1.68 -2.63
C VAL A 12 16.09 1.92 -2.67
N PHE A 13 15.33 1.37 -1.72
CA PHE A 13 13.87 1.58 -1.68
C PHE A 13 13.49 3.04 -1.40
N THR A 14 14.25 3.73 -0.55
CA THR A 14 14.04 5.16 -0.30
C THR A 14 14.30 5.98 -1.57
N LEU A 15 15.35 5.67 -2.32
CA LEU A 15 15.65 6.34 -3.60
C LEU A 15 14.58 6.06 -4.65
N ILE A 16 14.12 4.81 -4.78
CA ILE A 16 13.03 4.46 -5.70
C ILE A 16 11.75 5.21 -5.33
N PHE A 17 11.38 5.22 -4.04
CA PHE A 17 10.21 5.95 -3.58
C PHE A 17 10.33 7.46 -3.87
N SER A 18 11.49 8.05 -3.56
CA SER A 18 11.74 9.48 -3.82
C SER A 18 11.67 9.80 -5.31
N MET A 19 12.20 8.93 -6.17
CA MET A 19 12.11 9.08 -7.61
C MET A 19 10.65 9.04 -8.08
N ILE A 20 9.87 8.06 -7.64
CA ILE A 20 8.44 7.97 -7.96
C ILE A 20 7.71 9.22 -7.46
N ALA A 21 7.99 9.66 -6.22
CA ALA A 21 7.39 10.85 -5.63
C ALA A 21 7.73 12.15 -6.36
N MET A 22 8.87 12.24 -7.03
CA MET A 22 9.24 13.40 -7.86
C MET A 22 8.63 13.37 -9.25
N PHE A 23 8.45 12.19 -9.82
CA PHE A 23 8.07 12.04 -11.23
C PHE A 23 6.60 11.62 -11.45
N HIS A 24 5.83 11.36 -10.40
CA HIS A 24 4.45 10.86 -10.52
C HIS A 24 3.49 11.80 -11.29
N GLU A 25 3.74 13.12 -11.29
CA GLU A 25 2.97 14.10 -12.07
C GLU A 25 3.58 14.45 -13.44
N SER A 26 4.75 13.91 -13.74
CA SER A 26 5.41 14.11 -15.02
C SER A 26 4.58 13.56 -16.18
N ARG A 27 4.94 13.96 -17.41
CA ARG A 27 4.34 13.36 -18.63
C ARG A 27 4.46 11.85 -18.65
N LEU A 28 5.61 11.33 -18.20
CA LEU A 28 5.86 9.89 -18.14
C LEU A 28 4.95 9.22 -17.09
N GLY A 29 4.79 9.80 -15.92
CA GLY A 29 3.90 9.28 -14.88
C GLY A 29 2.46 9.20 -15.37
N LYS A 30 1.95 10.28 -15.97
CA LYS A 30 0.58 10.32 -16.54
C LYS A 30 0.40 9.35 -17.71
N TRP A 31 1.43 9.18 -18.55
CA TRP A 31 1.42 8.21 -19.63
C TRP A 31 1.35 6.78 -19.09
N ILE A 32 2.17 6.44 -18.08
CA ILE A 32 2.13 5.13 -17.43
C ILE A 32 0.74 4.87 -16.81
N ASP A 33 0.15 5.84 -16.11
CA ASP A 33 -1.20 5.71 -15.55
C ASP A 33 -2.23 5.36 -16.62
N ASN A 34 -2.19 6.04 -17.77
CA ASN A 34 -3.11 5.80 -18.88
C ASN A 34 -2.89 4.42 -19.53
N GLU A 35 -1.64 4.01 -19.76
CA GLU A 35 -1.34 2.70 -20.35
C GLU A 35 -1.77 1.56 -19.43
N VAL A 36 -1.48 1.66 -18.13
CA VAL A 36 -1.90 0.66 -17.13
C VAL A 36 -3.43 0.62 -17.04
N TYR A 37 -4.10 1.78 -17.02
CA TYR A 37 -5.53 1.87 -17.03
C TYR A 37 -6.13 1.16 -18.25
N ASN A 38 -5.66 1.49 -19.46
CA ASN A 38 -6.13 0.90 -20.69
C ASN A 38 -5.91 -0.62 -20.72
N LEU A 39 -4.77 -1.09 -20.23
CA LEU A 39 -4.46 -2.52 -20.15
C LEU A 39 -5.44 -3.27 -19.23
N ILE A 40 -5.75 -2.69 -18.07
CA ILE A 40 -6.69 -3.28 -17.10
C ILE A 40 -8.10 -3.31 -17.67
N TYR A 41 -8.57 -2.19 -18.26
CA TYR A 41 -9.91 -2.11 -18.84
C TYR A 41 -10.07 -2.88 -20.15
N ALA A 42 -9.01 -3.04 -20.94
CA ALA A 42 -9.05 -3.90 -22.14
C ALA A 42 -9.35 -5.36 -21.82
N SER A 43 -9.05 -5.81 -20.60
CA SER A 43 -9.34 -7.16 -20.10
C SER A 43 -10.56 -7.22 -19.19
N GLU A 44 -11.42 -6.19 -19.21
CA GLU A 44 -12.59 -6.13 -18.35
C GLU A 44 -13.55 -7.29 -18.66
N SER A 45 -13.86 -8.05 -17.62
CA SER A 45 -14.84 -9.11 -17.64
C SER A 45 -15.48 -9.23 -16.26
N PHE A 46 -16.64 -9.86 -16.15
CA PHE A 46 -17.30 -10.09 -14.86
C PHE A 46 -16.34 -10.77 -13.85
N ILE A 47 -15.55 -11.73 -14.31
CA ILE A 47 -14.60 -12.48 -13.46
C ILE A 47 -13.44 -11.58 -13.02
N SER A 48 -12.83 -10.84 -13.94
CA SER A 48 -11.72 -9.93 -13.60
C SER A 48 -12.19 -8.84 -12.62
N THR A 49 -13.35 -8.24 -12.87
CA THR A 49 -13.93 -7.23 -11.97
C THR A 49 -14.20 -7.80 -10.58
N ALA A 50 -14.76 -9.02 -10.48
CA ALA A 50 -15.00 -9.66 -9.19
C ALA A 50 -13.71 -9.96 -8.42
N ILE A 51 -12.65 -10.40 -9.11
CA ILE A 51 -11.34 -10.64 -8.50
C ILE A 51 -10.73 -9.33 -8.00
N PHE A 52 -10.69 -8.29 -8.83
CA PHE A 52 -10.14 -6.99 -8.42
C PHE A 52 -10.94 -6.36 -7.27
N PHE A 53 -12.27 -6.46 -7.33
CA PHE A 53 -13.13 -5.97 -6.25
C PHE A 53 -12.85 -6.72 -4.94
N GLY A 54 -12.77 -8.06 -4.97
CA GLY A 54 -12.43 -8.86 -3.80
C GLY A 54 -11.06 -8.53 -3.22
N ALA A 55 -10.04 -8.38 -4.09
CA ALA A 55 -8.70 -7.98 -3.66
C ALA A 55 -8.70 -6.57 -3.03
N THR A 56 -9.47 -5.64 -3.60
CA THR A 56 -9.63 -4.28 -3.04
C THR A 56 -10.25 -4.33 -1.64
N GLN A 57 -11.29 -5.14 -1.43
CA GLN A 57 -11.94 -5.26 -0.12
C GLN A 57 -10.98 -5.76 0.97
N ILE A 58 -10.07 -6.67 0.63
CA ILE A 58 -9.05 -7.14 1.60
C ILE A 58 -8.05 -6.02 1.94
N GLY A 59 -7.73 -5.15 0.98
CA GLY A 59 -6.84 -4.00 1.18
C GLY A 59 -7.49 -2.80 1.84
N GLU A 60 -8.81 -2.81 2.06
CA GLU A 60 -9.53 -1.72 2.72
C GLU A 60 -9.06 -1.51 4.16
N VAL A 61 -9.10 -0.24 4.62
CA VAL A 61 -8.60 0.16 5.93
C VAL A 61 -9.21 -0.68 7.06
N TRP A 62 -10.52 -0.91 7.03
CA TRP A 62 -11.20 -1.69 8.06
C TRP A 62 -10.81 -3.17 8.05
N ALA A 63 -10.65 -3.75 6.86
CA ALA A 63 -10.18 -5.12 6.72
C ALA A 63 -8.75 -5.27 7.25
N MET A 64 -7.87 -4.33 6.89
CA MET A 64 -6.49 -4.31 7.36
C MET A 64 -6.39 -4.11 8.88
N ILE A 65 -7.25 -3.28 9.48
CA ILE A 65 -7.34 -3.14 10.94
C ILE A 65 -7.77 -4.47 11.57
N ALA A 66 -8.85 -5.08 11.07
CA ALA A 66 -9.35 -6.35 11.60
C ALA A 66 -8.30 -7.46 11.52
N LEU A 67 -7.67 -7.63 10.36
CA LEU A 67 -6.59 -8.59 10.16
C LEU A 67 -5.40 -8.33 11.09
N SER A 68 -5.04 -7.06 11.29
CA SER A 68 -3.94 -6.68 12.18
C SER A 68 -4.26 -7.00 13.65
N LEU A 69 -5.48 -6.75 14.09
CA LEU A 69 -5.90 -7.09 15.45
C LEU A 69 -5.89 -8.61 15.68
N VAL A 70 -6.37 -9.39 14.70
CA VAL A 70 -6.30 -10.86 14.74
C VAL A 70 -4.85 -11.33 14.81
N MET A 71 -3.96 -10.77 13.99
CA MET A 71 -2.55 -11.14 14.00
C MET A 71 -1.88 -10.84 15.35
N VAL A 72 -2.09 -9.64 15.89
CA VAL A 72 -1.57 -9.27 17.22
C VAL A 72 -2.12 -10.22 18.31
N ALA A 73 -3.42 -10.53 18.26
CA ALA A 73 -4.04 -11.44 19.23
C ALA A 73 -3.41 -12.86 19.14
N LEU A 74 -3.20 -13.36 17.93
CA LEU A 74 -2.53 -14.66 17.72
C LEU A 74 -1.09 -14.65 18.24
N LEU A 75 -0.30 -13.65 17.91
CA LEU A 75 1.07 -13.52 18.41
C LEU A 75 1.12 -13.45 19.93
N MET A 76 0.20 -12.70 20.55
CA MET A 76 0.09 -12.63 22.02
C MET A 76 -0.32 -13.96 22.63
N LEU A 77 -1.27 -14.68 22.03
CA LEU A 77 -1.73 -15.99 22.48
C LEU A 77 -0.60 -17.02 22.46
N TYR A 78 0.23 -17.01 21.42
CA TYR A 78 1.41 -17.86 21.29
C TYR A 78 2.64 -17.32 22.04
N ARG A 79 2.49 -16.25 22.83
CA ARG A 79 3.52 -15.61 23.66
C ARG A 79 4.67 -14.94 22.88
N TYR A 80 4.50 -14.66 21.60
CA TYR A 80 5.42 -13.89 20.76
C TYR A 80 5.21 -12.37 20.98
N LYS A 81 5.52 -11.87 22.18
CA LYS A 81 5.21 -10.50 22.61
C LYS A 81 6.01 -9.43 21.87
N ILE A 82 7.28 -9.72 21.56
CA ILE A 82 8.17 -8.78 20.87
C ILE A 82 7.74 -8.65 19.42
N GLU A 83 7.42 -9.76 18.76
CA GLU A 83 6.91 -9.83 17.40
C GLU A 83 5.53 -9.13 17.30
N ALA A 84 4.67 -9.34 18.30
CA ALA A 84 3.39 -8.64 18.38
C ALA A 84 3.56 -7.12 18.47
N LEU A 85 4.49 -6.66 19.31
CA LEU A 85 4.80 -5.23 19.45
C LEU A 85 5.38 -4.66 18.16
N PHE A 86 6.35 -5.35 17.55
CA PHE A 86 6.95 -4.95 16.28
C PHE A 86 5.89 -4.83 15.18
N PHE A 87 5.05 -5.85 15.03
CA PHE A 87 3.95 -5.87 14.07
C PHE A 87 2.98 -4.71 14.30
N ALA A 88 2.52 -4.53 15.54
CA ALA A 88 1.58 -3.47 15.90
C ALA A 88 2.16 -2.07 15.60
N LEU A 89 3.43 -1.82 15.95
CA LEU A 89 4.09 -0.56 15.66
C LEU A 89 4.26 -0.33 14.16
N THR A 90 4.59 -1.35 13.39
CA THR A 90 4.72 -1.24 11.93
C THR A 90 3.39 -0.87 11.28
N MET A 91 2.29 -1.52 11.69
CA MET A 91 0.96 -1.21 11.17
C MET A 91 0.50 0.19 11.59
N LEU A 92 0.74 0.58 12.84
CA LEU A 92 0.41 1.92 13.34
C LEU A 92 1.18 3.00 12.56
N LEU A 93 2.48 2.83 12.38
CA LEU A 93 3.31 3.77 11.62
C LEU A 93 2.85 3.88 10.17
N SER A 94 2.52 2.76 9.52
CA SER A 94 1.97 2.76 8.17
C SER A 94 0.65 3.52 8.09
N GLY A 95 -0.27 3.25 9.03
CA GLY A 95 -1.58 3.89 9.09
C GLY A 95 -1.52 5.40 9.33
N VAL A 96 -0.60 5.86 10.19
CA VAL A 96 -0.40 7.28 10.48
C VAL A 96 0.36 7.97 9.35
N SER A 97 1.38 7.33 8.79
CA SER A 97 2.20 7.94 7.72
C SER A 97 1.42 8.14 6.42
N ASN A 98 0.48 7.26 6.08
CA ASN A 98 -0.24 7.34 4.81
C ASN A 98 -1.02 8.66 4.64
N PRO A 99 -1.91 9.09 5.57
CA PRO A 99 -2.62 10.36 5.43
C PRO A 99 -1.67 11.58 5.48
N ILE A 100 -0.60 11.51 6.25
CA ILE A 100 0.41 12.58 6.30
C ILE A 100 1.07 12.73 4.93
N LEU A 101 1.56 11.63 4.36
CA LEU A 101 2.20 11.64 3.04
C LEU A 101 1.24 12.06 1.93
N LYS A 102 -0.03 11.63 2.00
CA LYS A 102 -1.08 12.08 1.06
C LYS A 102 -1.25 13.59 1.05
N ASN A 103 -1.26 14.21 2.22
CA ASN A 103 -1.35 15.68 2.34
C ASN A 103 -0.06 16.38 1.91
N ILE A 104 1.10 15.75 2.04
CA ILE A 104 2.38 16.33 1.59
C ILE A 104 2.49 16.31 0.07
N PHE A 105 2.09 15.19 -0.57
CA PHE A 105 2.18 15.05 -2.02
C PHE A 105 1.01 15.65 -2.78
N ASP A 106 -0.14 15.81 -2.13
CA ASP A 106 -1.35 16.50 -2.64
C ASP A 106 -1.77 16.07 -4.06
N ARG A 107 -1.48 14.80 -4.42
CA ARG A 107 -1.74 14.30 -5.77
C ARG A 107 -3.22 14.05 -5.97
N GLU A 108 -3.83 14.81 -6.89
CA GLU A 108 -5.20 14.55 -7.33
C GLU A 108 -5.34 13.17 -8.00
N ARG A 109 -6.52 12.61 -7.91
CA ARG A 109 -6.80 11.35 -8.59
C ARG A 109 -7.03 11.59 -10.07
N PRO A 110 -6.50 10.70 -10.97
CA PRO A 110 -6.81 10.78 -12.39
C PRO A 110 -8.33 10.78 -12.64
N THR A 111 -8.79 11.59 -13.59
CA THR A 111 -10.21 11.72 -13.97
C THR A 111 -10.67 10.60 -14.92
N LEU A 112 -10.21 9.37 -14.68
CA LEU A 112 -10.57 8.20 -15.47
C LEU A 112 -11.87 7.59 -14.95
N LEU A 113 -12.55 6.78 -15.76
CA LEU A 113 -13.73 6.03 -15.34
C LEU A 113 -13.39 5.15 -14.14
N ARG A 114 -14.17 5.21 -13.09
CA ARG A 114 -13.95 4.46 -11.86
C ARG A 114 -15.15 3.59 -11.54
N LEU A 115 -14.89 2.37 -11.10
CA LEU A 115 -15.94 1.47 -10.62
C LEU A 115 -16.45 1.87 -9.21
N ILE A 116 -15.63 2.60 -8.45
CA ILE A 116 -15.94 3.03 -7.08
C ILE A 116 -15.44 4.46 -6.91
N ASP A 117 -16.29 5.33 -6.38
CA ASP A 117 -15.90 6.69 -6.00
C ASP A 117 -15.12 6.66 -4.68
N ILE A 118 -13.86 7.02 -4.76
CA ILE A 118 -12.95 7.11 -3.60
C ILE A 118 -12.52 8.56 -3.46
N SER A 119 -12.80 9.15 -2.32
CA SER A 119 -12.39 10.51 -1.98
C SER A 119 -10.91 10.61 -1.57
N GLY A 120 -10.37 11.83 -1.60
CA GLY A 120 -9.02 12.15 -1.15
C GLY A 120 -7.92 11.88 -2.17
N PHE A 121 -6.67 12.18 -1.77
CA PHE A 121 -5.49 12.12 -2.64
C PHE A 121 -5.12 10.70 -3.08
N SER A 122 -4.48 10.62 -4.26
CA SER A 122 -4.15 9.34 -4.89
C SER A 122 -2.82 8.75 -4.43
N PHE A 123 -1.86 9.56 -4.03
CA PHE A 123 -0.49 9.13 -3.71
C PHE A 123 -0.07 9.54 -2.29
N PRO A 124 0.62 8.66 -1.55
CA PRO A 124 0.83 7.25 -1.85
C PRO A 124 -0.43 6.39 -1.65
N SER A 125 -0.44 5.21 -2.27
CA SER A 125 -1.56 4.28 -2.16
C SER A 125 -1.67 3.69 -0.75
N GLY A 126 -2.82 3.87 -0.09
CA GLY A 126 -3.08 3.27 1.22
C GLY A 126 -3.10 1.74 1.19
N HIS A 127 -3.70 1.15 0.15
CA HIS A 127 -3.70 -0.30 -0.07
C HIS A 127 -2.27 -0.85 -0.20
N ALA A 128 -1.43 -0.20 -1.01
CA ALA A 128 -0.04 -0.63 -1.18
C ALA A 128 0.76 -0.52 0.12
N MET A 129 0.65 0.60 0.84
CA MET A 129 1.35 0.79 2.11
C MET A 129 0.89 -0.19 3.18
N GLY A 130 -0.42 -0.33 3.37
CA GLY A 130 -1.00 -1.24 4.36
C GLY A 130 -0.65 -2.70 4.09
N SER A 131 -0.83 -3.17 2.84
CA SER A 131 -0.50 -4.54 2.46
C SER A 131 1.00 -4.83 2.59
N THR A 132 1.87 -3.90 2.16
CA THR A 132 3.32 -4.08 2.30
C THR A 132 3.75 -4.13 3.77
N ALA A 133 3.18 -3.25 4.61
CA ALA A 133 3.46 -3.26 6.04
C ALA A 133 2.99 -4.57 6.69
N PHE A 134 1.79 -5.04 6.37
CA PHE A 134 1.22 -6.27 6.90
C PHE A 134 2.04 -7.49 6.48
N PHE A 135 2.08 -7.78 5.19
CA PHE A 135 2.75 -8.99 4.69
C PHE A 135 4.26 -8.94 4.89
N GLY A 136 4.89 -7.77 4.76
CA GLY A 136 6.31 -7.59 5.06
C GLY A 136 6.66 -7.91 6.51
N SER A 137 5.80 -7.52 7.47
CA SER A 137 6.01 -7.83 8.89
C SER A 137 5.78 -9.30 9.24
N VAL A 138 4.90 -9.99 8.50
CA VAL A 138 4.64 -11.42 8.71
C VAL A 138 5.79 -12.29 8.19
N ILE A 139 6.47 -11.85 7.13
CA ILE A 139 7.58 -12.61 6.52
C ILE A 139 8.90 -12.37 7.26
N TYR A 140 9.06 -11.23 7.95
CA TYR A 140 10.28 -10.87 8.68
C TYR A 140 10.43 -11.64 9.99
#